data_9ff57e34a8d4d4345e61f34aeb2d39e6
#
_entry.id   9ff57e34a8d4d4345e61f34aeb2d39e6
#
_cell.length_a   1.000
_cell.length_b   1.000
_cell.length_c   1.000
_cell.angle_alpha   90.00
_cell.angle_beta   90.00
_cell.angle_gamma   90.00
#
_symmetry.space_group_name_H-M   'P 1'
#
loop_
_entity.id
_entity.type
_entity.pdbx_description
1 polymer ?
#
loop_
_entity_poly.entity_id
_entity_poly.type
_entity_poly.pdbx_seq_one_letter_code
_entity_poly.pdbx_strand_id
1 'polypeptide(L)'
;MAVSFIAAGIAWRWLLSPAQGEGAIGLNQLFQKLGLGGLQSSWWSGDSRWTMAAMALPAIWQLSGYIMALFLAGFRGISEEQREAARIDGASEWQLYRHVLFPQLSPIALSALIILGHMSMKMFDLIYAIAGTNSYSAMVPATLMWSQMFSQGDKVAAAANATILLVLVAVVVIPYLVYTNRTESERD
;
A
#
# COMPACT_ATOMS: atom_id res chain seq x y z
N MET A 1 0.14 -6.33 -12.78
CA MET A 1 0.79 -5.02 -12.56
C MET A 1 1.47 -4.64 -13.86
N ALA A 2 0.94 -3.67 -14.59
CA ALA A 2 1.46 -3.30 -15.92
C ALA A 2 2.54 -2.20 -15.84
N VAL A 3 2.60 -1.43 -14.76
CA VAL A 3 3.52 -0.30 -14.58
C VAL A 3 4.60 -0.65 -13.55
N SER A 4 5.86 -0.37 -13.90
CA SER A 4 7.00 -0.53 -12.97
C SER A 4 6.87 0.42 -11.78
N PHE A 5 7.24 -0.01 -10.59
CA PHE A 5 7.28 0.84 -9.39
C PHE A 5 8.21 2.04 -9.56
N ILE A 6 9.33 1.87 -10.28
CA ILE A 6 10.27 2.97 -10.57
C ILE A 6 9.63 3.99 -11.50
N ALA A 7 9.00 3.54 -12.60
CA ALA A 7 8.35 4.44 -13.56
C ALA A 7 7.19 5.21 -12.90
N ALA A 8 6.35 4.51 -12.11
CA ALA A 8 5.32 5.16 -11.30
C ALA A 8 5.93 6.17 -10.32
N GLY A 9 7.01 5.79 -9.62
CA GLY A 9 7.70 6.66 -8.69
C GLY A 9 8.21 7.95 -9.31
N ILE A 10 8.78 7.89 -10.51
CA ILE A 10 9.24 9.09 -11.25
C ILE A 10 8.05 10.01 -11.56
N ALA A 11 6.93 9.47 -12.05
CA ALA A 11 5.73 10.25 -12.32
C ALA A 11 5.16 10.90 -11.05
N TRP A 12 5.07 10.14 -9.96
CA TRP A 12 4.61 10.63 -8.67
C TRP A 12 5.56 11.62 -8.02
N ARG A 13 6.88 11.50 -8.22
CA ARG A 13 7.88 12.50 -7.80
C ARG A 13 7.61 13.87 -8.41
N TRP A 14 7.26 13.90 -9.70
CA TRP A 14 6.87 15.14 -10.37
C TRP A 14 5.54 15.68 -9.83
N LEU A 15 4.54 14.80 -9.66
CA LEU A 15 3.21 15.17 -9.18
C LEU A 15 3.25 15.69 -7.74
N LEU A 16 4.03 15.03 -6.87
CA LEU A 16 4.25 15.39 -5.46
C LEU A 16 5.47 16.30 -5.28
N SER A 17 5.79 17.13 -6.27
CA SER A 17 6.93 18.04 -6.16
C SER A 17 6.81 18.94 -4.92
N PRO A 18 7.90 19.07 -4.12
CA PRO A 18 7.90 19.93 -2.93
C PRO A 18 7.95 21.41 -3.22
N ALA A 19 8.16 21.82 -4.49
CA ALA A 19 8.22 23.22 -4.90
C ALA A 19 6.90 23.94 -4.60
N GLN A 20 6.98 25.10 -3.97
CA GLN A 20 5.85 25.93 -3.55
C GLN A 20 5.96 27.35 -4.12
N GLY A 21 4.90 28.14 -4.01
CA GLY A 21 4.85 29.50 -4.49
C GLY A 21 4.96 29.60 -6.01
N GLU A 22 5.66 30.61 -6.53
CA GLU A 22 5.77 30.88 -7.98
C GLU A 22 6.44 29.74 -8.77
N GLY A 23 7.28 28.94 -8.10
CA GLY A 23 7.93 27.77 -8.68
C GLY A 23 7.17 26.46 -8.50
N ALA A 24 5.92 26.48 -8.03
CA ALA A 24 5.12 25.29 -7.76
C ALA A 24 4.87 24.49 -9.05
N ILE A 25 5.02 23.17 -8.96
CA ILE A 25 4.69 22.21 -10.01
C ILE A 25 3.85 21.07 -9.44
N GLY A 26 3.24 20.26 -10.30
CA GLY A 26 2.41 19.14 -9.88
C GLY A 26 1.18 19.57 -9.08
N LEU A 27 0.90 18.88 -7.96
CA LEU A 27 -0.25 19.17 -7.09
C LEU A 27 -0.16 20.56 -6.45
N ASN A 28 1.02 21.02 -6.07
CA ASN A 28 1.20 22.35 -5.49
C ASN A 28 0.81 23.46 -6.48
N GLN A 29 1.11 23.29 -7.76
CA GLN A 29 0.67 24.23 -8.80
C GLN A 29 -0.87 24.21 -8.97
N LEU A 30 -1.48 23.02 -8.92
CA LEU A 30 -2.94 22.92 -8.99
C LEU A 30 -3.60 23.65 -7.82
N PHE A 31 -3.12 23.44 -6.59
CA PHE A 31 -3.64 24.14 -5.41
C PHE A 31 -3.45 25.66 -5.51
N GLN A 32 -2.32 26.11 -6.04
CA GLN A 32 -2.09 27.54 -6.27
C GLN A 32 -3.12 28.12 -7.25
N LYS A 33 -3.34 27.46 -8.38
CA LYS A 33 -4.31 27.92 -9.40
C LYS A 33 -5.77 27.92 -8.91
N LEU A 34 -6.11 27.02 -7.99
CA LEU A 34 -7.42 26.95 -7.37
C LEU A 34 -7.61 27.91 -6.18
N GLY A 35 -6.62 28.72 -5.85
CA GLY A 35 -6.64 29.60 -4.68
C GLY A 35 -6.50 28.87 -3.33
N LEU A 36 -6.11 27.60 -3.36
CA LEU A 36 -5.94 26.73 -2.18
C LEU A 36 -4.47 26.67 -1.74
N GLY A 37 -3.74 27.79 -1.79
CA GLY A 37 -2.32 27.87 -1.45
C GLY A 37 -1.96 27.32 -0.08
N GLY A 38 -2.89 27.38 0.89
CA GLY A 38 -2.70 26.80 2.23
C GLY A 38 -2.60 25.27 2.26
N LEU A 39 -2.93 24.56 1.18
CA LEU A 39 -2.79 23.11 1.05
C LEU A 39 -1.48 22.69 0.37
N GLN A 40 -0.66 23.66 -0.08
CA GLN A 40 0.67 23.34 -0.60
C GLN A 40 1.52 22.71 0.50
N SER A 41 2.30 21.69 0.12
CA SER A 41 3.13 20.95 1.07
C SER A 41 4.47 20.59 0.45
N SER A 42 5.47 20.37 1.29
CA SER A 42 6.76 19.81 0.90
C SER A 42 6.71 18.30 0.63
N TRP A 43 5.55 17.70 0.63
CA TRP A 43 5.19 16.29 0.36
C TRP A 43 6.21 15.26 0.90
N TRP A 44 7.37 15.10 0.28
CA TRP A 44 8.40 14.12 0.61
C TRP A 44 9.72 14.76 1.07
N SER A 45 9.86 16.09 1.05
CA SER A 45 11.03 16.81 1.53
C SER A 45 10.69 17.68 2.75
N GLY A 46 11.49 17.61 3.79
CA GLY A 46 11.26 18.36 5.04
C GLY A 46 10.35 17.65 6.04
N ASP A 47 10.02 18.35 7.14
CA ASP A 47 9.25 17.80 8.28
C ASP A 47 7.73 17.96 8.13
N SER A 48 7.19 17.60 6.96
CA SER A 48 5.76 17.61 6.77
C SER A 48 5.09 16.45 7.50
N ARG A 49 4.07 16.74 8.31
CA ARG A 49 3.22 15.72 8.96
C ARG A 49 2.52 14.82 7.94
N TRP A 50 2.41 15.25 6.71
CA TRP A 50 1.72 14.55 5.62
C TRP A 50 2.64 13.68 4.77
N THR A 51 3.96 13.67 5.03
CA THR A 51 4.93 12.96 4.19
C THR A 51 4.60 11.48 4.05
N MET A 52 4.33 10.78 5.15
CA MET A 52 3.98 9.35 5.07
C MET A 52 2.64 9.10 4.36
N ALA A 53 1.64 9.96 4.56
CA ALA A 53 0.38 9.88 3.83
C ALA A 53 0.59 10.15 2.34
N ALA A 54 1.41 11.13 1.98
CA ALA A 54 1.77 11.42 0.60
C ALA A 54 2.52 10.26 -0.08
N MET A 55 3.41 9.57 0.65
CA MET A 55 4.10 8.38 0.15
C MET A 55 3.15 7.17 0.02
N ALA A 56 2.10 7.09 0.82
CA ALA A 56 1.10 6.04 0.71
C ALA A 56 0.23 6.17 -0.56
N LEU A 57 -0.04 7.38 -1.05
CA LEU A 57 -0.89 7.60 -2.24
C LEU A 57 -0.40 6.85 -3.49
N PRO A 58 0.88 6.96 -3.90
CA PRO A 58 1.42 6.19 -5.02
C PRO A 58 1.30 4.68 -4.82
N ALA A 59 1.54 4.20 -3.60
CA ALA A 59 1.44 2.79 -3.26
C ALA A 59 -0.01 2.29 -3.36
N ILE A 60 -0.97 3.03 -2.80
CA ILE A 60 -2.40 2.73 -2.89
C ILE A 60 -2.83 2.69 -4.36
N TRP A 61 -2.48 3.71 -5.15
CA TRP A 61 -2.79 3.75 -6.57
C TRP A 61 -2.21 2.54 -7.32
N GLN A 62 -0.95 2.22 -7.10
CA GLN A 62 -0.25 1.11 -7.77
C GLN A 62 -0.87 -0.25 -7.43
N LEU A 63 -1.25 -0.46 -6.18
CA LEU A 63 -1.73 -1.75 -5.67
C LEU A 63 -3.25 -1.91 -5.78
N SER A 64 -4.01 -0.82 -5.96
CA SER A 64 -5.47 -0.85 -6.04
C SER A 64 -5.99 -1.80 -7.13
N GLY A 65 -5.37 -1.79 -8.32
CA GLY A 65 -5.75 -2.67 -9.42
C GLY A 65 -5.55 -4.16 -9.10
N TYR A 66 -4.48 -4.51 -8.38
CA TYR A 66 -4.25 -5.88 -7.94
C TYR A 66 -5.31 -6.33 -6.93
N ILE A 67 -5.58 -5.49 -5.95
CA ILE A 67 -6.61 -5.77 -4.92
C ILE A 67 -8.00 -5.84 -5.55
N MET A 68 -8.31 -4.94 -6.47
CA MET A 68 -9.57 -5.00 -7.23
C MET A 68 -9.73 -6.33 -7.96
N ALA A 69 -8.70 -6.79 -8.66
CA ALA A 69 -8.75 -8.08 -9.37
C ALA A 69 -8.94 -9.27 -8.40
N LEU A 70 -8.27 -9.24 -7.24
CA LEU A 70 -8.39 -10.26 -6.20
C LEU A 70 -9.82 -10.34 -5.66
N PHE A 71 -10.41 -9.20 -5.29
CA PHE A 71 -11.79 -9.16 -4.82
C PHE A 71 -12.80 -9.52 -5.90
N LEU A 72 -12.58 -9.09 -7.15
CA LEU A 72 -13.45 -9.45 -8.27
C LEU A 72 -13.45 -10.96 -8.52
N ALA A 73 -12.30 -11.60 -8.43
CA ALA A 73 -12.21 -13.07 -8.52
C ALA A 73 -12.98 -13.74 -7.38
N GLY A 74 -12.85 -13.22 -6.15
CA GLY A 74 -13.61 -13.68 -5.00
C GLY A 74 -15.12 -13.55 -5.16
N PHE A 75 -15.58 -12.39 -5.62
CA PHE A 75 -17.02 -12.16 -5.90
C PHE A 75 -17.59 -13.13 -6.93
N ARG A 76 -16.81 -13.47 -7.95
CA ARG A 76 -17.21 -14.44 -8.98
C ARG A 76 -17.23 -15.88 -8.47
N GLY A 77 -16.54 -16.19 -7.40
CA GLY A 77 -16.54 -17.50 -6.74
C GLY A 77 -17.79 -17.77 -5.90
N ILE A 78 -18.58 -16.73 -5.57
CA ILE A 78 -19.81 -16.86 -4.80
C ILE A 78 -20.93 -17.35 -5.74
N SER A 79 -21.62 -18.47 -5.36
CA SER A 79 -22.65 -19.06 -6.19
C SER A 79 -23.84 -18.11 -6.38
N GLU A 80 -24.44 -18.14 -7.57
CA GLU A 80 -25.64 -17.35 -7.88
C GLU A 80 -26.83 -17.79 -7.05
N GLU A 81 -26.92 -19.09 -6.70
CA GLU A 81 -27.96 -19.63 -5.84
C GLU A 81 -28.06 -18.91 -4.47
N GLN A 82 -26.92 -18.56 -3.89
CA GLN A 82 -26.91 -17.81 -2.61
C GLN A 82 -27.43 -16.38 -2.78
N ARG A 83 -27.19 -15.76 -3.93
CA ARG A 83 -27.69 -14.42 -4.24
C ARG A 83 -29.18 -14.46 -4.50
N GLU A 84 -29.65 -15.47 -5.25
CA GLU A 84 -31.07 -15.66 -5.54
C GLU A 84 -31.85 -15.99 -4.25
N ALA A 85 -31.33 -16.88 -3.39
CA ALA A 85 -31.96 -17.21 -2.11
C ALA A 85 -32.14 -15.94 -1.25
N ALA A 86 -31.09 -15.11 -1.11
CA ALA A 86 -31.22 -13.87 -0.36
C ALA A 86 -32.24 -12.89 -0.95
N ARG A 87 -32.37 -12.84 -2.28
CA ARG A 87 -33.41 -12.02 -2.94
C ARG A 87 -34.82 -12.56 -2.73
N ILE A 88 -34.99 -13.88 -2.72
CA ILE A 88 -36.27 -14.54 -2.42
C ILE A 88 -36.67 -14.23 -0.94
N ASP A 89 -35.70 -14.19 -0.04
CA ASP A 89 -35.90 -13.79 1.37
C ASP A 89 -36.20 -12.28 1.54
N GLY A 90 -36.27 -11.52 0.44
CA GLY A 90 -36.60 -10.10 0.44
C GLY A 90 -35.45 -9.16 0.81
N ALA A 91 -34.19 -9.64 0.76
CA ALA A 91 -33.03 -8.79 1.02
C ALA A 91 -32.88 -7.72 -0.07
N SER A 92 -32.72 -6.47 0.33
CA SER A 92 -32.30 -5.41 -0.58
C SER A 92 -30.86 -5.65 -1.06
N GLU A 93 -30.46 -5.03 -2.20
CA GLU A 93 -29.08 -5.15 -2.72
C GLU A 93 -28.03 -4.77 -1.66
N TRP A 94 -28.25 -3.73 -0.86
CA TRP A 94 -27.37 -3.35 0.23
C TRP A 94 -27.27 -4.44 1.33
N GLN A 95 -28.39 -5.07 1.67
CA GLN A 95 -28.42 -6.17 2.63
C GLN A 95 -27.72 -7.40 2.08
N LEU A 96 -27.93 -7.73 0.81
CA LEU A 96 -27.24 -8.81 0.10
C LEU A 96 -25.71 -8.59 0.16
N TYR A 97 -25.22 -7.41 -0.21
CA TYR A 97 -23.79 -7.12 -0.14
C TYR A 97 -23.25 -7.22 1.29
N ARG A 98 -23.91 -6.57 2.26
CA ARG A 98 -23.40 -6.43 3.62
C ARG A 98 -23.44 -7.73 4.43
N HIS A 99 -24.49 -8.53 4.27
CA HIS A 99 -24.74 -9.70 5.13
C HIS A 99 -24.42 -11.05 4.46
N VAL A 100 -24.38 -11.11 3.14
CA VAL A 100 -24.11 -12.35 2.42
C VAL A 100 -22.74 -12.30 1.73
N LEU A 101 -22.48 -11.30 0.86
CA LEU A 101 -21.30 -11.30 0.01
C LEU A 101 -20.03 -10.85 0.76
N PHE A 102 -20.06 -9.76 1.51
CA PHE A 102 -18.88 -9.27 2.23
C PHE A 102 -18.34 -10.26 3.29
N PRO A 103 -19.16 -10.91 4.10
CA PRO A 103 -18.66 -11.92 5.05
C PRO A 103 -17.95 -13.09 4.37
N GLN A 104 -18.41 -13.51 3.20
CA GLN A 104 -17.77 -14.58 2.42
C GLN A 104 -16.44 -14.16 1.80
N LEU A 105 -16.22 -12.88 1.60
CA LEU A 105 -14.95 -12.33 1.13
C LEU A 105 -13.93 -12.11 2.25
N SER A 106 -14.31 -12.31 3.50
CA SER A 106 -13.43 -12.10 4.65
C SER A 106 -12.10 -12.85 4.56
N PRO A 107 -12.00 -14.12 4.10
CA PRO A 107 -10.73 -14.81 3.92
C PRO A 107 -9.85 -14.14 2.86
N ILE A 108 -10.46 -13.66 1.77
CA ILE A 108 -9.76 -12.94 0.70
C ILE A 108 -9.27 -11.59 1.21
N ALA A 109 -10.09 -10.87 1.98
CA ALA A 109 -9.71 -9.61 2.60
C ALA A 109 -8.53 -9.78 3.56
N LEU A 110 -8.52 -10.84 4.38
CA LEU A 110 -7.41 -11.17 5.27
C LEU A 110 -6.13 -11.47 4.48
N SER A 111 -6.21 -12.27 3.43
CA SER A 111 -5.08 -12.56 2.54
C SER A 111 -4.54 -11.30 1.89
N ALA A 112 -5.43 -10.45 1.38
CA ALA A 112 -5.07 -9.16 0.78
C ALA A 112 -4.34 -8.25 1.78
N LEU A 113 -4.85 -8.14 3.01
CA LEU A 113 -4.26 -7.32 4.07
C LEU A 113 -2.84 -7.78 4.42
N ILE A 114 -2.61 -9.08 4.49
CA ILE A 114 -1.29 -9.65 4.81
C ILE A 114 -0.32 -9.45 3.66
N ILE A 115 -0.76 -9.68 2.43
CA ILE A 115 0.06 -9.44 1.23
C ILE A 115 0.46 -7.95 1.17
N LEU A 116 -0.50 -7.04 1.35
CA LEU A 116 -0.23 -5.59 1.36
C LEU A 116 0.70 -5.20 2.51
N GLY A 117 0.47 -5.72 3.71
CA GLY A 117 1.32 -5.47 4.87
C GLY A 117 2.76 -5.91 4.63
N HIS A 118 2.95 -7.11 4.13
CA HIS A 118 4.27 -7.62 3.77
C HIS A 118 4.93 -6.79 2.64
N MET A 119 4.20 -6.45 1.59
CA MET A 119 4.73 -5.62 0.50
C MET A 119 5.09 -4.22 0.98
N SER A 120 4.30 -3.64 1.87
CA SER A 120 4.55 -2.32 2.45
C SER A 120 5.86 -2.26 3.25
N MET A 121 6.15 -3.28 4.05
CA MET A 121 7.37 -3.34 4.87
C MET A 121 8.67 -3.34 4.04
N LYS A 122 8.65 -3.94 2.86
CA LYS A 122 9.82 -4.04 1.96
C LYS A 122 9.74 -3.15 0.72
N MET A 123 8.83 -2.18 0.70
CA MET A 123 8.69 -1.28 -0.44
C MET A 123 9.91 -0.36 -0.55
N PHE A 124 10.78 -0.64 -1.51
CA PHE A 124 12.00 0.12 -1.79
C PHE A 124 11.86 0.97 -3.04
N ASP A 125 11.59 0.35 -4.19
CA ASP A 125 11.70 0.96 -5.52
C ASP A 125 10.87 2.23 -5.68
N LEU A 126 9.61 2.20 -5.22
CA LEU A 126 8.68 3.32 -5.33
C LEU A 126 9.15 4.50 -4.48
N ILE A 127 9.48 4.25 -3.21
CA ILE A 127 9.90 5.29 -2.27
C ILE A 127 11.25 5.88 -2.69
N TYR A 128 12.19 5.04 -3.10
CA TYR A 128 13.48 5.49 -3.60
C TYR A 128 13.34 6.35 -4.86
N ALA A 129 12.48 5.98 -5.80
CA ALA A 129 12.24 6.76 -7.01
C ALA A 129 11.60 8.14 -6.73
N ILE A 130 10.77 8.26 -5.68
CA ILE A 130 10.12 9.52 -5.30
C ILE A 130 11.07 10.40 -4.49
N ALA A 131 11.58 9.90 -3.38
CA ALA A 131 12.26 10.70 -2.35
C ALA A 131 13.78 10.50 -2.30
N GLY A 132 14.31 9.43 -2.93
CA GLY A 132 15.71 9.03 -2.80
C GLY A 132 16.03 8.53 -1.39
N THR A 133 17.31 8.66 -0.99
CA THR A 133 17.79 8.27 0.34
C THR A 133 18.06 9.44 1.28
N ASN A 134 17.90 10.66 0.78
CA ASN A 134 18.26 11.88 1.51
C ASN A 134 17.08 12.53 2.26
N SER A 135 15.87 11.97 2.12
CA SER A 135 14.68 12.47 2.80
C SER A 135 14.39 11.61 4.03
N TYR A 136 14.79 12.07 5.19
CA TYR A 136 14.52 11.40 6.47
C TYR A 136 13.03 11.17 6.71
N SER A 137 12.21 12.14 6.36
CA SER A 137 10.75 12.10 6.57
C SER A 137 10.02 11.06 5.73
N ALA A 138 10.58 10.70 4.56
CA ALA A 138 10.04 9.70 3.64
C ALA A 138 10.74 8.34 3.75
N MET A 139 11.69 8.19 4.67
CA MET A 139 12.51 7.00 4.78
C MET A 139 11.70 5.83 5.34
N VAL A 140 11.73 4.71 4.65
CA VAL A 140 11.16 3.43 5.09
C VAL A 140 12.28 2.45 5.44
N PRO A 141 12.03 1.37 6.20
CA PRO A 141 13.09 0.46 6.62
C PRO A 141 13.98 -0.05 5.48
N ALA A 142 13.41 -0.34 4.33
CA ALA A 142 14.17 -0.81 3.16
C ALA A 142 15.11 0.26 2.58
N THR A 143 14.67 1.53 2.49
CA THR A 143 15.53 2.63 2.03
C THR A 143 16.56 3.03 3.08
N LEU A 144 16.23 2.90 4.38
CA LEU A 144 17.18 3.10 5.47
C LEU A 144 18.31 2.06 5.40
N MET A 145 17.97 0.79 5.27
CA MET A 145 18.95 -0.29 5.12
C MET A 145 19.91 -0.03 3.94
N TRP A 146 19.35 0.39 2.80
CA TRP A 146 20.15 0.73 1.62
C TRP A 146 21.09 1.92 1.90
N SER A 147 20.58 2.98 2.53
CA SER A 147 21.37 4.16 2.90
C SER A 147 22.51 3.81 3.87
N GLN A 148 22.23 3.02 4.89
CA GLN A 148 23.25 2.53 5.84
C GLN A 148 24.36 1.75 5.13
N MET A 149 23.98 0.84 4.21
CA MET A 149 24.94 -0.03 3.52
C MET A 149 25.81 0.75 2.52
N PHE A 150 25.18 1.58 1.67
CA PHE A 150 25.86 2.15 0.49
C PHE A 150 26.22 3.63 0.62
N SER A 151 25.46 4.41 1.40
CA SER A 151 25.74 5.84 1.58
C SER A 151 26.57 6.12 2.82
N GLN A 152 26.31 5.41 3.92
CA GLN A 152 27.00 5.62 5.20
C GLN A 152 28.16 4.64 5.42
N GLY A 153 28.21 3.53 4.70
CA GLY A 153 29.21 2.47 4.86
C GLY A 153 29.05 1.64 6.14
N ASP A 154 27.94 1.84 6.88
CA ASP A 154 27.65 1.13 8.13
C ASP A 154 26.98 -0.22 7.84
N LYS A 155 27.81 -1.20 7.56
CA LYS A 155 27.38 -2.58 7.26
C LYS A 155 26.70 -3.24 8.48
N VAL A 156 27.10 -2.88 9.67
CA VAL A 156 26.56 -3.48 10.90
C VAL A 156 25.13 -3.00 11.12
N ALA A 157 24.88 -1.69 11.03
CA ALA A 157 23.54 -1.14 11.13
C ALA A 157 22.62 -1.65 10.00
N ALA A 158 23.14 -1.74 8.76
CA ALA A 158 22.39 -2.29 7.64
C ALA A 158 21.97 -3.75 7.86
N ALA A 159 22.90 -4.60 8.36
CA ALA A 159 22.60 -5.99 8.66
C ALA A 159 21.61 -6.14 9.82
N ALA A 160 21.74 -5.32 10.88
CA ALA A 160 20.79 -5.28 11.98
C ALA A 160 19.37 -4.90 11.50
N ASN A 161 19.26 -3.85 10.66
CA ASN A 161 18.00 -3.43 10.08
C ASN A 161 17.38 -4.50 9.18
N ALA A 162 18.20 -5.20 8.36
CA ALA A 162 17.74 -6.32 7.55
C ALA A 162 17.18 -7.46 8.41
N THR A 163 17.86 -7.79 9.52
CA THR A 163 17.43 -8.83 10.46
C THR A 163 16.11 -8.44 11.14
N ILE A 164 15.97 -7.19 11.56
CA ILE A 164 14.72 -6.69 12.15
C ILE A 164 13.57 -6.77 11.15
N LEU A 165 13.80 -6.37 9.90
CA LEU A 165 12.80 -6.49 8.83
C LEU A 165 12.39 -7.95 8.60
N LEU A 166 13.36 -8.87 8.55
CA LEU A 166 13.08 -10.29 8.40
C LEU A 166 12.20 -10.82 9.53
N VAL A 167 12.53 -10.48 10.79
CA VAL A 167 11.74 -10.88 11.97
C VAL A 167 10.35 -10.29 11.93
N LEU A 168 10.20 -9.01 11.61
CA LEU A 168 8.89 -8.36 11.50
C LEU A 168 8.00 -9.02 10.44
N VAL A 169 8.56 -9.31 9.27
CA VAL A 169 7.85 -10.04 8.21
C VAL A 169 7.48 -11.44 8.65
N ALA A 170 8.39 -12.17 9.30
CA ALA A 170 8.14 -13.51 9.81
C ALA A 170 7.02 -13.55 10.85
N VAL A 171 6.99 -12.59 11.77
CA VAL A 171 5.94 -12.46 12.80
C VAL A 171 4.55 -12.24 12.19
N VAL A 172 4.47 -11.60 11.04
CA VAL A 172 3.19 -11.39 10.34
C VAL A 172 2.82 -12.59 9.47
N VAL A 173 3.78 -13.12 8.70
CA VAL A 173 3.52 -14.13 7.67
C VAL A 173 3.38 -15.54 8.27
N ILE A 174 4.19 -15.91 9.27
CA ILE A 174 4.15 -17.26 9.83
C ILE A 174 2.81 -17.59 10.49
N PRO A 175 2.25 -16.75 11.38
CA PRO A 175 0.92 -17.03 11.96
C PRO A 175 -0.18 -17.16 10.92
N TYR A 176 -0.12 -16.33 9.86
CA TYR A 176 -1.06 -16.42 8.77
C TYR A 176 -0.98 -17.76 8.02
N LEU A 177 0.22 -18.20 7.66
CA LEU A 177 0.40 -19.49 6.98
C LEU A 177 -0.09 -20.64 7.84
N VAL A 178 0.19 -20.61 9.16
CA VAL A 178 -0.30 -21.62 10.10
C VAL A 178 -1.83 -21.61 10.17
N TYR A 179 -2.44 -20.42 10.21
CA TYR A 179 -3.90 -20.29 10.23
C TYR A 179 -4.53 -20.83 8.95
N THR A 180 -4.00 -20.46 7.78
CA THR A 180 -4.53 -20.88 6.47
C THR A 180 -4.43 -22.40 6.30
N ASN A 181 -3.26 -22.98 6.61
CA ASN A 181 -3.06 -24.44 6.52
C ASN A 181 -4.00 -25.24 7.43
N ARG A 182 -4.30 -24.73 8.63
CA ARG A 182 -5.27 -25.40 9.53
C ARG A 182 -6.69 -25.38 8.96
N THR A 183 -7.08 -24.24 8.38
CA THR A 183 -8.43 -24.08 7.82
C THR A 183 -8.64 -24.92 6.55
N GLU A 184 -7.60 -25.17 5.78
CA GLU A 184 -7.65 -26.07 4.62
C GLU A 184 -7.72 -27.54 5.05
N SER A 185 -6.92 -27.93 6.04
CA SER A 185 -6.90 -29.32 6.56
C SER A 185 -8.21 -29.74 7.27
N GLU A 186 -9.06 -28.81 7.68
CA GLU A 186 -10.38 -29.10 8.26
C GLU A 186 -11.50 -29.23 7.20
N ARG A 187 -11.19 -28.95 5.94
CA ARG A 187 -12.14 -29.02 4.81
C ARG A 187 -12.01 -30.28 3.95
N ASP A 188 -10.87 -31.00 4.10
CA ASP A 188 -10.61 -32.31 3.49
C ASP A 188 -11.00 -33.45 4.45
#